data_6832adf606659af843234afff104fa3b
#
_entry.id   6832adf606659af843234afff104fa3b
#
_cell.length_a   1.000
_cell.length_b   1.000
_cell.length_c   1.000
_cell.angle_alpha   90.00
_cell.angle_beta   90.00
_cell.angle_gamma   90.00
#
_symmetry.space_group_name_H-M   'P 1'
#
loop_
_entity.id
_entity.type
_entity.pdbx_description
1 polymer ?
#
loop_
_entity_poly.entity_id
_entity_poly.type
_entity_poly.pdbx_seq_one_letter_code
_entity_poly.pdbx_strand_id
1 'polypeptide(L)'
;MMIGRWTGAVEAFTDNVNTQKILRFIAPYLAFGIFLGVNAIFGHDLKPFYVYALVILVLIIADFMSKGHPAKMLLIFSGVGILALLIGMFTTGMVSVYAFTSVGLFCSTLWPCIFTLAVSGLGKHTSQGSSYLIMMIMGGGIVSWLQGVVSQVDFIGIQYSYIIGVLCFAYLAYYAWKVSGILKAQGISFDEKVSGGH
;
A
#
# COMPACT_ATOMS: atom_id res chain seq x y z
N MET A 1 -4.75 -5.67 -5.81
CA MET A 1 -5.29 -4.36 -5.43
C MET A 1 -6.58 -4.42 -4.59
N MET A 2 -7.48 -5.38 -4.75
CA MET A 2 -8.70 -5.49 -3.93
C MET A 2 -8.43 -5.79 -2.44
N ILE A 3 -7.48 -6.65 -2.13
CA ILE A 3 -7.20 -7.13 -0.77
C ILE A 3 -6.90 -5.98 0.21
N GLY A 4 -6.04 -5.02 -0.17
CA GLY A 4 -5.71 -3.90 0.70
C GLY A 4 -6.81 -2.85 0.83
N ARG A 5 -7.72 -2.74 -0.16
CA ARG A 5 -8.88 -1.83 -0.06
C ARG A 5 -9.96 -2.37 0.87
N TRP A 6 -10.08 -3.68 0.97
CA TRP A 6 -11.07 -4.31 1.85
C TRP A 6 -10.70 -4.14 3.33
N THR A 7 -9.41 -4.13 3.68
CA THR A 7 -8.97 -3.85 5.05
C THR A 7 -9.36 -2.44 5.51
N GLY A 8 -9.24 -1.43 4.63
CA GLY A 8 -9.66 -0.06 4.93
C GLY A 8 -11.18 0.13 4.96
N ALA A 9 -11.94 -0.67 4.18
CA ALA A 9 -13.41 -0.58 4.14
C ALA A 9 -14.09 -1.19 5.38
N VAL A 10 -13.40 -2.04 6.15
CA VAL A 10 -13.95 -2.70 7.34
C VAL A 10 -14.47 -1.70 8.38
N GLU A 11 -13.82 -0.53 8.49
CA GLU A 11 -14.24 0.54 9.41
C GLU A 11 -15.61 1.13 9.07
N ALA A 12 -16.00 1.07 7.78
CA ALA A 12 -17.30 1.56 7.33
C ALA A 12 -18.46 0.60 7.60
N PHE A 13 -18.17 -0.67 7.89
CA PHE A 13 -19.21 -1.71 8.04
C PHE A 13 -19.62 -1.99 9.49
N THR A 14 -18.80 -1.63 10.49
CA THR A 14 -19.15 -1.93 11.88
C THR A 14 -18.41 -1.04 12.88
N ASP A 15 -19.12 -0.60 13.94
CA ASP A 15 -18.57 0.25 15.00
C ASP A 15 -17.93 -0.56 16.15
N ASN A 16 -18.12 -1.86 16.18
CA ASN A 16 -17.59 -2.73 17.23
C ASN A 16 -16.09 -3.03 17.05
N VAL A 17 -15.26 -2.54 17.95
CA VAL A 17 -13.79 -2.65 17.91
C VAL A 17 -13.30 -4.11 17.80
N ASN A 18 -13.98 -5.05 18.47
CA ASN A 18 -13.61 -6.46 18.41
C ASN A 18 -13.96 -7.07 17.05
N THR A 19 -15.12 -6.74 16.50
CA THR A 19 -15.55 -7.18 15.18
C THR A 19 -14.67 -6.58 14.08
N GLN A 20 -14.27 -5.32 14.22
CA GLN A 20 -13.31 -4.69 13.29
C GLN A 20 -11.98 -5.42 13.25
N LYS A 21 -11.41 -5.81 14.40
CA LYS A 21 -10.15 -6.58 14.44
C LYS A 21 -10.28 -7.93 13.74
N ILE A 22 -11.37 -8.63 13.95
CA ILE A 22 -11.63 -9.93 13.33
C ILE A 22 -11.85 -9.77 11.82
N LEU A 23 -12.63 -8.79 11.40
CA LEU A 23 -12.86 -8.51 9.98
C LEU A 23 -11.57 -8.10 9.25
N ARG A 24 -10.73 -7.27 9.86
CA ARG A 24 -9.42 -6.88 9.29
C ARG A 24 -8.51 -8.09 9.05
N PHE A 25 -8.62 -9.12 9.89
CA PHE A 25 -7.86 -10.35 9.72
C PHE A 25 -8.49 -11.26 8.64
N ILE A 26 -9.83 -11.38 8.64
CA ILE A 26 -10.53 -12.30 7.74
C ILE A 26 -10.67 -11.74 6.32
N ALA A 27 -10.90 -10.43 6.15
CA ALA A 27 -11.17 -9.81 4.85
C ALA A 27 -10.08 -10.06 3.80
N PRO A 28 -8.76 -9.93 4.10
CA PRO A 28 -7.71 -10.24 3.13
C PRO A 28 -7.70 -11.70 2.69
N TYR A 29 -7.93 -12.64 3.62
CA TYR A 29 -7.96 -14.07 3.31
C TYR A 29 -9.24 -14.44 2.54
N LEU A 30 -10.36 -13.81 2.83
CA LEU A 30 -11.60 -14.02 2.09
C LEU A 30 -11.44 -13.53 0.64
N ALA A 31 -10.87 -12.34 0.45
CA ALA A 31 -10.57 -11.82 -0.89
C ALA A 31 -9.57 -12.71 -1.65
N PHE A 32 -8.57 -13.26 -0.94
CA PHE A 32 -7.63 -14.22 -1.51
C PHE A 32 -8.30 -15.55 -1.87
N GLY A 33 -9.21 -16.05 -1.02
CA GLY A 33 -10.01 -17.25 -1.31
C GLY A 33 -10.88 -17.08 -2.55
N ILE A 34 -11.54 -15.92 -2.71
CA ILE A 34 -12.31 -15.60 -3.93
C ILE A 34 -11.38 -15.58 -5.14
N PHE A 35 -10.21 -14.95 -5.03
CA PHE A 35 -9.22 -14.92 -6.12
C PHE A 35 -8.77 -16.33 -6.53
N LEU A 36 -8.46 -17.20 -5.57
CA LEU A 36 -8.10 -18.59 -5.84
C LEU A 36 -9.27 -19.36 -6.48
N GLY A 37 -10.49 -19.17 -5.97
CA GLY A 37 -11.67 -19.82 -6.51
C GLY A 37 -11.93 -19.44 -7.97
N VAL A 38 -11.81 -18.16 -8.32
CA VAL A 38 -11.95 -17.70 -9.70
C VAL A 38 -10.87 -18.30 -10.59
N ASN A 39 -9.60 -18.31 -10.16
CA ASN A 39 -8.51 -18.91 -10.95
C ASN A 39 -8.67 -20.43 -11.11
N ALA A 40 -9.20 -21.13 -10.09
CA ALA A 40 -9.51 -22.56 -10.17
C ALA A 40 -10.59 -22.85 -11.22
N ILE A 41 -11.64 -22.02 -11.30
CA ILE A 41 -12.70 -22.15 -12.31
C ILE A 41 -12.14 -21.98 -13.72
N PHE A 42 -11.18 -21.07 -13.91
CA PHE A 42 -10.52 -20.85 -15.20
C PHE A 42 -9.40 -21.88 -15.51
N GLY A 43 -9.17 -22.88 -14.63
CA GLY A 43 -8.19 -23.95 -14.85
C GLY A 43 -6.73 -23.52 -14.76
N HIS A 44 -6.45 -22.41 -14.07
CA HIS A 44 -5.08 -21.94 -13.86
C HIS A 44 -4.40 -22.71 -12.72
N ASP A 45 -3.09 -22.91 -12.83
CA ASP A 45 -2.29 -23.60 -11.81
C ASP A 45 -2.25 -22.74 -10.52
N LEU A 46 -2.73 -23.30 -9.41
CA LEU A 46 -2.84 -22.57 -8.15
C LEU A 46 -1.56 -22.61 -7.31
N LYS A 47 -0.63 -23.53 -7.63
CA LYS A 47 0.60 -23.73 -6.85
C LYS A 47 1.43 -22.46 -6.67
N PRO A 48 1.64 -21.59 -7.68
CA PRO A 48 2.39 -20.36 -7.52
C PRO A 48 1.73 -19.36 -6.56
N PHE A 49 0.41 -19.44 -6.38
CA PHE A 49 -0.33 -18.46 -5.58
C PHE A 49 -0.30 -18.75 -4.07
N TYR A 50 0.04 -19.97 -3.64
CA TYR A 50 0.12 -20.29 -2.20
C TYR A 50 1.17 -19.47 -1.44
N VAL A 51 2.24 -19.05 -2.12
CA VAL A 51 3.27 -18.18 -1.54
C VAL A 51 2.69 -16.82 -1.13
N TYR A 52 1.66 -16.35 -1.85
CA TYR A 52 1.00 -15.09 -1.51
C TYR A 52 0.25 -15.12 -0.18
N ALA A 53 -0.16 -16.28 0.31
CA ALA A 53 -0.75 -16.40 1.64
C ALA A 53 0.23 -15.94 2.74
N LEU A 54 1.53 -16.22 2.57
CA LEU A 54 2.58 -15.71 3.45
C LEU A 54 2.75 -14.18 3.33
N VAL A 55 2.70 -13.66 2.12
CA VAL A 55 2.80 -12.20 1.90
C VAL A 55 1.61 -11.46 2.52
N ILE A 56 0.40 -12.03 2.42
CA ILE A 56 -0.80 -11.49 3.06
C ILE A 56 -0.65 -11.48 4.58
N LEU A 57 -0.03 -12.52 5.16
CA LEU A 57 0.25 -12.57 6.58
C LEU A 57 1.19 -11.43 7.01
N VAL A 58 2.26 -11.16 6.24
CA VAL A 58 3.15 -10.02 6.46
C VAL A 58 2.38 -8.69 6.39
N LEU A 59 1.47 -8.55 5.43
CA LEU A 59 0.61 -7.37 5.30
C LEU A 59 -0.27 -7.17 6.54
N ILE A 60 -0.90 -8.25 7.04
CA ILE A 60 -1.74 -8.19 8.24
C ILE A 60 -0.93 -7.84 9.48
N ILE A 61 0.27 -8.41 9.64
CA ILE A 61 1.17 -8.08 10.76
C ILE A 61 1.57 -6.60 10.69
N ALA A 62 1.93 -6.09 9.52
CA ALA A 62 2.28 -4.70 9.31
C ALA A 62 1.11 -3.75 9.62
N ASP A 63 -0.12 -4.11 9.22
CA ASP A 63 -1.33 -3.37 9.56
C ASP A 63 -1.57 -3.34 11.06
N PHE A 64 -1.42 -4.47 11.74
CA PHE A 64 -1.56 -4.57 13.19
C PHE A 64 -0.51 -3.76 13.95
N MET A 65 0.74 -3.72 13.46
CA MET A 65 1.83 -2.92 14.03
C MET A 65 1.57 -1.41 13.87
N SER A 66 0.87 -1.00 12.83
CA SER A 66 0.57 0.42 12.58
C SER A 66 -0.47 0.99 13.57
N LYS A 67 -1.24 0.10 14.25
CA LYS A 67 -2.31 0.47 15.20
C LYS A 67 -3.32 1.50 14.65
N GLY A 68 -3.55 1.50 13.35
CA GLY A 68 -4.45 2.44 12.68
C GLY A 68 -3.86 3.85 12.46
N HIS A 69 -2.58 4.10 12.75
CA HIS A 69 -1.94 5.39 12.46
C HIS A 69 -1.51 5.46 10.99
N PRO A 70 -2.10 6.31 10.16
CA PRO A 70 -1.81 6.35 8.73
C PRO A 70 -0.34 6.70 8.43
N ALA A 71 0.30 7.55 9.24
CA ALA A 71 1.70 7.88 9.06
C ALA A 71 2.65 6.70 9.35
N LYS A 72 2.41 5.97 10.44
CA LYS A 72 3.18 4.75 10.77
C LYS A 72 2.94 3.67 9.73
N MET A 73 1.70 3.48 9.31
CA MET A 73 1.33 2.53 8.26
C MET A 73 2.05 2.85 6.96
N LEU A 74 2.02 4.11 6.52
CA LEU A 74 2.71 4.55 5.31
C LEU A 74 4.22 4.30 5.41
N LEU A 75 4.85 4.54 6.56
CA LEU A 75 6.27 4.33 6.77
C LEU A 75 6.64 2.84 6.75
N ILE A 76 5.89 1.99 7.45
CA ILE A 76 6.12 0.54 7.49
C ILE A 76 5.96 -0.07 6.09
N PHE A 77 4.85 0.23 5.40
CA PHE A 77 4.59 -0.32 4.06
C PHE A 77 5.58 0.20 3.01
N SER A 78 6.03 1.45 3.12
CA SER A 78 7.10 1.97 2.26
C SER A 78 8.41 1.23 2.49
N GLY A 79 8.78 0.99 3.76
CA GLY A 79 9.99 0.24 4.10
C GLY A 79 9.96 -1.20 3.60
N VAL A 80 8.84 -1.92 3.83
CA VAL A 80 8.66 -3.29 3.33
C VAL A 80 8.64 -3.31 1.79
N GLY A 81 8.04 -2.30 1.15
CA GLY A 81 8.04 -2.14 -0.31
C GLY A 81 9.45 -1.97 -0.87
N ILE A 82 10.30 -1.15 -0.24
CA ILE A 82 11.71 -1.00 -0.62
C ILE A 82 12.45 -2.34 -0.50
N LEU A 83 12.28 -3.05 0.61
CA LEU A 83 12.91 -4.36 0.81
C LEU A 83 12.46 -5.37 -0.26
N ALA A 84 11.18 -5.42 -0.56
CA ALA A 84 10.64 -6.31 -1.58
C ALA A 84 11.20 -5.97 -2.98
N LEU A 85 11.31 -4.68 -3.33
CA LEU A 85 11.92 -4.24 -4.59
C LEU A 85 13.40 -4.60 -4.67
N LEU A 86 14.16 -4.38 -3.60
CA LEU A 86 15.58 -4.74 -3.55
C LEU A 86 15.76 -6.26 -3.68
N ILE A 87 14.99 -7.06 -2.97
CA ILE A 87 15.01 -8.52 -3.12
C ILE A 87 14.71 -8.90 -4.58
N GLY A 88 13.68 -8.29 -5.20
CA GLY A 88 13.33 -8.55 -6.60
C GLY A 88 14.44 -8.16 -7.59
N MET A 89 15.20 -7.10 -7.30
CA MET A 89 16.30 -6.64 -8.14
C MET A 89 17.56 -7.54 -8.04
N PHE A 90 17.85 -8.06 -6.84
CA PHE A 90 19.05 -8.87 -6.60
C PHE A 90 18.82 -10.38 -6.74
N THR A 91 17.57 -10.83 -6.86
CA THR A 91 17.23 -12.24 -7.07
C THR A 91 16.74 -12.48 -8.50
N THR A 92 16.87 -13.73 -8.96
CA THR A 92 16.44 -14.17 -10.29
C THR A 92 15.36 -15.26 -10.20
N GLY A 93 14.66 -15.50 -11.30
CA GLY A 93 13.65 -16.55 -11.39
C GLY A 93 12.38 -16.24 -10.62
N MET A 94 11.72 -17.26 -10.08
CA MET A 94 10.41 -17.18 -9.42
C MET A 94 10.40 -16.28 -8.18
N VAL A 95 11.50 -16.20 -7.44
CA VAL A 95 11.62 -15.35 -6.24
C VAL A 95 11.49 -13.87 -6.61
N SER A 96 12.15 -13.46 -7.68
CA SER A 96 12.05 -12.09 -8.22
C SER A 96 10.61 -11.74 -8.60
N VAL A 97 9.91 -12.66 -9.29
CA VAL A 97 8.51 -12.45 -9.67
C VAL A 97 7.61 -12.27 -8.45
N TYR A 98 7.78 -13.12 -7.43
CA TYR A 98 7.01 -13.00 -6.19
C TYR A 98 7.31 -11.69 -5.45
N ALA A 99 8.57 -11.28 -5.40
CA ALA A 99 8.97 -10.04 -4.75
C ALA A 99 8.31 -8.83 -5.43
N PHE A 100 8.41 -8.69 -6.76
CA PHE A 100 7.79 -7.59 -7.50
C PHE A 100 6.27 -7.58 -7.41
N THR A 101 5.62 -8.74 -7.48
CA THR A 101 4.17 -8.82 -7.36
C THR A 101 3.69 -8.47 -5.95
N SER A 102 4.46 -8.82 -4.91
CA SER A 102 4.17 -8.45 -3.52
C SER A 102 4.15 -6.95 -3.29
N VAL A 103 4.99 -6.18 -4.02
CA VAL A 103 4.96 -4.71 -3.98
C VAL A 103 3.57 -4.17 -4.37
N GLY A 104 2.90 -4.79 -5.33
CA GLY A 104 1.54 -4.41 -5.73
C GLY A 104 0.51 -4.55 -4.59
N LEU A 105 0.68 -5.52 -3.69
CA LEU A 105 -0.16 -5.67 -2.50
C LEU A 105 0.10 -4.53 -1.51
N PHE A 106 1.35 -4.18 -1.26
CA PHE A 106 1.70 -3.07 -0.37
C PHE A 106 1.24 -1.73 -0.93
N CYS A 107 1.38 -1.48 -2.23
CA CYS A 107 0.88 -0.27 -2.90
C CYS A 107 -0.63 -0.06 -2.72
N SER A 108 -1.41 -1.13 -2.58
CA SER A 108 -2.87 -1.01 -2.47
C SER A 108 -3.34 -0.31 -1.19
N THR A 109 -2.54 -0.37 -0.12
CA THR A 109 -2.83 0.25 1.18
C THR A 109 -2.23 1.64 1.32
N LEU A 110 -1.26 2.02 0.49
CA LEU A 110 -0.57 3.31 0.59
C LEU A 110 -1.47 4.49 0.21
N TRP A 111 -2.31 4.32 -0.82
CA TRP A 111 -3.16 5.42 -1.30
C TRP A 111 -4.12 5.96 -0.24
N PRO A 112 -4.91 5.15 0.49
CA PRO A 112 -5.74 5.65 1.58
C PRO A 112 -4.94 6.39 2.65
N CYS A 113 -3.75 5.89 3.01
CA CYS A 113 -2.88 6.52 4.01
C CYS A 113 -2.38 7.89 3.55
N ILE A 114 -1.94 8.00 2.29
CA ILE A 114 -1.49 9.27 1.69
C ILE A 114 -2.64 10.26 1.68
N PHE A 115 -3.83 9.82 1.24
CA PHE A 115 -5.02 10.66 1.18
C PHE A 115 -5.38 11.19 2.56
N THR A 116 -5.49 10.32 3.56
CA THR A 116 -5.83 10.70 4.94
C THR A 116 -4.83 11.70 5.49
N LEU A 117 -3.53 11.49 5.30
CA LEU A 117 -2.48 12.39 5.78
C LEU A 117 -2.51 13.75 5.07
N ALA A 118 -2.76 13.75 3.77
CA ALA A 118 -2.74 14.99 2.98
C ALA A 118 -3.94 15.89 3.24
N VAL A 119 -5.12 15.32 3.52
CA VAL A 119 -6.33 16.12 3.82
C VAL A 119 -6.47 16.46 5.31
N SER A 120 -5.71 15.82 6.19
CA SER A 120 -5.72 16.11 7.62
C SER A 120 -5.26 17.55 7.88
N GLY A 121 -6.05 18.30 8.62
CA GLY A 121 -5.73 19.68 8.98
C GLY A 121 -6.12 20.75 7.95
N LEU A 122 -6.66 20.39 6.76
CA LEU A 122 -7.07 21.37 5.76
C LEU A 122 -8.41 22.08 6.09
N GLY A 123 -9.22 21.54 7.00
CA GLY A 123 -10.49 22.16 7.41
C GLY A 123 -11.39 22.50 6.21
N LYS A 124 -11.70 23.78 6.03
CA LYS A 124 -12.58 24.27 4.91
C LYS A 124 -12.00 24.00 3.51
N HIS A 125 -10.71 23.78 3.37
CA HIS A 125 -10.03 23.56 2.07
C HIS A 125 -9.87 22.08 1.72
N THR A 126 -10.47 21.15 2.50
CA THR A 126 -10.39 19.71 2.27
C THR A 126 -10.83 19.31 0.86
N SER A 127 -11.92 19.91 0.34
CA SER A 127 -12.42 19.63 -1.01
C SER A 127 -11.41 20.00 -2.10
N GLN A 128 -10.79 21.17 -1.99
CA GLN A 128 -9.77 21.63 -2.93
C GLN A 128 -8.50 20.77 -2.84
N GLY A 129 -8.05 20.44 -1.63
CA GLY A 129 -6.90 19.58 -1.40
C GLY A 129 -7.11 18.17 -1.98
N SER A 130 -8.29 17.60 -1.80
CA SER A 130 -8.66 16.30 -2.38
C SER A 130 -8.62 16.34 -3.92
N SER A 131 -9.12 17.42 -4.54
CA SER A 131 -9.12 17.57 -6.00
C SER A 131 -7.68 17.62 -6.54
N TYR A 132 -6.78 18.39 -5.91
CA TYR A 132 -5.37 18.43 -6.31
C TYR A 132 -4.69 17.08 -6.15
N LEU A 133 -5.00 16.35 -5.07
CA LEU A 133 -4.44 15.02 -4.83
C LEU A 133 -4.84 14.02 -5.93
N ILE A 134 -6.11 14.07 -6.35
CA ILE A 134 -6.62 13.22 -7.44
C ILE A 134 -5.95 13.59 -8.78
N MET A 135 -5.74 14.87 -9.06
CA MET A 135 -5.00 15.31 -10.24
C MET A 135 -3.56 14.77 -10.27
N MET A 136 -2.91 14.65 -9.12
CA MET A 136 -1.55 14.10 -9.02
C MET A 136 -1.45 12.61 -9.39
N ILE A 137 -2.56 11.87 -9.48
CA ILE A 137 -2.55 10.46 -9.97
C ILE A 137 -1.97 10.38 -11.38
N MET A 138 -2.11 11.44 -12.20
CA MET A 138 -1.50 11.52 -13.52
C MET A 138 0.03 11.34 -13.50
N GLY A 139 0.68 11.71 -12.38
CA GLY A 139 2.11 11.48 -12.16
C GLY A 139 2.52 10.00 -12.27
N GLY A 140 1.61 9.07 -11.95
CA GLY A 140 1.84 7.64 -12.13
C GLY A 140 2.09 7.26 -13.59
N GLY A 141 1.42 7.89 -14.55
CA GLY A 141 1.67 7.70 -15.97
C GLY A 141 3.07 8.18 -16.38
N ILE A 142 3.51 9.32 -15.88
CA ILE A 142 4.84 9.88 -16.15
C ILE A 142 5.94 8.97 -15.59
N VAL A 143 5.78 8.50 -14.35
CA VAL A 143 6.75 7.60 -13.71
C VAL A 143 6.83 6.26 -14.46
N SER A 144 5.70 5.70 -14.89
CA SER A 144 5.67 4.45 -15.66
C SER A 144 6.33 4.62 -17.02
N TRP A 145 6.11 5.74 -17.69
CA TRP A 145 6.78 6.07 -18.95
C TRP A 145 8.30 6.19 -18.75
N LEU A 146 8.74 6.91 -17.72
CA LEU A 146 10.15 7.06 -17.37
C LEU A 146 10.81 5.69 -17.11
N GLN A 147 10.13 4.81 -16.36
CA GLN A 147 10.58 3.45 -16.11
C GLN A 147 10.71 2.66 -17.40
N GLY A 148 9.75 2.80 -18.32
CA GLY A 148 9.80 2.18 -19.64
C GLY A 148 11.00 2.61 -20.46
N VAL A 149 11.33 3.92 -20.46
CA VAL A 149 12.53 4.45 -21.14
C VAL A 149 13.80 3.90 -20.51
N VAL A 150 13.89 3.89 -19.17
CA VAL A 150 15.07 3.38 -18.47
C VAL A 150 15.26 1.87 -18.70
N SER A 151 14.18 1.11 -18.84
CA SER A 151 14.25 -0.33 -19.08
C SER A 151 14.80 -0.70 -20.46
N GLN A 152 14.78 0.24 -21.43
CA GLN A 152 15.31 0.03 -22.80
C GLN A 152 16.84 0.22 -22.87
N VAL A 153 17.45 0.72 -21.81
CA VAL A 153 18.92 0.87 -21.76
C VAL A 153 19.54 -0.51 -21.53
N ASP A 154 20.34 -0.98 -22.51
CA ASP A 154 20.93 -2.33 -22.53
C ASP A 154 21.67 -2.72 -21.25
N PHE A 155 22.29 -1.74 -20.57
CA PHE A 155 23.02 -1.96 -19.32
C PHE A 155 22.11 -2.12 -18.08
N ILE A 156 20.90 -1.52 -18.10
CA ILE A 156 20.00 -1.51 -16.92
C ILE A 156 18.97 -2.64 -17.05
N GLY A 157 18.36 -2.80 -18.21
CA GLY A 157 17.31 -3.78 -18.43
C GLY A 157 16.05 -3.57 -17.57
N ILE A 158 15.07 -4.45 -17.72
CA ILE A 158 13.77 -4.36 -17.03
C ILE A 158 13.92 -4.48 -15.51
N GLN A 159 14.78 -5.39 -15.05
CA GLN A 159 14.89 -5.72 -13.62
C GLN A 159 15.45 -4.55 -12.80
N TYR A 160 16.49 -3.87 -13.29
CA TYR A 160 17.08 -2.73 -12.59
C TYR A 160 16.33 -1.41 -12.81
N SER A 161 15.42 -1.31 -13.80
CA SER A 161 14.57 -0.15 -13.97
C SER A 161 13.65 0.12 -12.76
N TYR A 162 13.40 -0.90 -11.93
CA TYR A 162 12.64 -0.78 -10.68
C TYR A 162 13.34 0.07 -9.59
N ILE A 163 14.59 0.53 -9.83
CA ILE A 163 15.25 1.55 -8.98
C ILE A 163 14.38 2.80 -8.85
N ILE A 164 13.63 3.17 -9.90
CA ILE A 164 12.68 4.29 -9.88
C ILE A 164 11.59 4.03 -8.84
N GLY A 165 11.08 2.80 -8.75
CA GLY A 165 10.15 2.40 -7.71
C GLY A 165 10.73 2.54 -6.30
N VAL A 166 11.98 2.15 -6.10
CA VAL A 166 12.69 2.32 -4.82
C VAL A 166 12.76 3.79 -4.43
N LEU A 167 13.09 4.69 -5.37
CA LEU A 167 13.13 6.13 -5.12
C LEU A 167 11.75 6.69 -4.74
N CYS A 168 10.68 6.23 -5.42
CA CYS A 168 9.31 6.62 -5.07
C CYS A 168 8.93 6.17 -3.65
N PHE A 169 9.25 4.95 -3.26
CA PHE A 169 8.98 4.46 -1.90
C PHE A 169 9.82 5.18 -0.85
N ALA A 170 11.09 5.50 -1.15
CA ALA A 170 11.94 6.30 -0.27
C ALA A 170 11.35 7.69 -0.05
N TYR A 171 10.84 8.32 -1.11
CA TYR A 171 10.13 9.59 -1.00
C TYR A 171 8.86 9.47 -0.13
N LEU A 172 8.07 8.40 -0.27
CA LEU A 172 6.89 8.16 0.55
C LEU A 172 7.26 7.96 2.03
N ALA A 173 8.35 7.26 2.33
CA ALA A 173 8.84 7.10 3.69
C ALA A 173 9.27 8.46 4.30
N TYR A 174 9.99 9.28 3.52
CA TYR A 174 10.37 10.63 3.91
C TYR A 174 9.13 11.51 4.16
N TYR A 175 8.15 11.45 3.25
CA TYR A 175 6.88 12.17 3.39
C TYR A 175 6.15 11.77 4.68
N ALA A 176 6.01 10.47 4.96
CA ALA A 176 5.36 9.98 6.17
C ALA A 176 6.03 10.50 7.45
N TRP A 177 7.36 10.52 7.46
CA TRP A 177 8.13 11.03 8.58
C TRP A 177 7.93 12.54 8.79
N LYS A 178 8.06 13.34 7.73
CA LYS A 178 7.88 14.79 7.78
C LYS A 178 6.48 15.20 8.19
N VAL A 179 5.45 14.61 7.54
CA VAL A 179 4.05 14.95 7.83
C VAL A 179 3.65 14.54 9.24
N SER A 180 4.12 13.41 9.72
CA SER A 180 3.90 13.00 11.11
C SER A 180 4.44 14.05 12.11
N GLY A 181 5.59 14.64 11.85
CA GLY A 181 6.14 15.73 12.66
C GLY A 181 5.29 17.00 12.63
N ILE A 182 4.85 17.40 11.44
CA ILE A 182 4.04 18.62 11.24
C ILE A 182 2.68 18.47 11.93
N LEU A 183 1.99 17.35 11.75
CA LEU A 183 0.68 17.10 12.34
C LEU A 183 0.75 17.05 13.87
N LYS A 184 1.80 16.48 14.44
CA LYS A 184 2.04 16.53 15.90
C LYS A 184 2.24 17.96 16.40
N ALA A 185 2.96 18.78 15.66
CA ALA A 185 3.16 20.20 16.01
C ALA A 185 1.85 21.01 15.92
N GLN A 186 0.91 20.61 15.06
CA GLN A 186 -0.42 21.20 14.94
C GLN A 186 -1.43 20.65 15.99
N GLY A 187 -1.01 19.73 16.88
CA GLY A 187 -1.89 19.12 17.88
C GLY A 187 -2.85 18.08 17.31
N ILE A 188 -2.68 17.67 16.05
CA ILE A 188 -3.49 16.63 15.41
C ILE A 188 -2.88 15.29 15.77
N SER A 189 -3.50 14.59 16.74
CA SER A 189 -3.13 13.22 17.09
C SER A 189 -4.13 12.25 16.46
N PHE A 190 -3.64 11.23 15.79
CA PHE A 190 -4.46 10.13 15.29
C PHE A 190 -4.74 9.07 16.39
N ASP A 191 -4.36 9.36 17.64
CA ASP A 191 -4.64 8.50 18.80
C ASP A 191 -6.12 8.56 19.25
N GLU A 192 -6.81 9.66 18.98
CA GLU A 192 -8.26 9.74 19.12
C GLU A 192 -8.92 9.23 17.83
N LYS A 193 -9.77 8.20 18.00
CA LYS A 193 -10.69 7.73 16.97
C LYS A 193 -11.20 8.92 16.17
N VAL A 194 -11.09 8.86 14.85
CA VAL A 194 -11.93 9.67 13.96
C VAL A 194 -13.36 9.18 14.18
N SER A 195 -13.95 9.62 15.29
CA SER A 195 -15.37 9.57 15.55
C SER A 195 -16.01 10.52 14.56
N GLY A 196 -16.82 9.97 13.67
CA GLY A 196 -17.44 10.63 12.55
C GLY A 196 -17.82 12.07 12.80
N GLY A 197 -17.24 12.95 11.99
CA GLY A 197 -17.78 14.27 11.77
C GLY A 197 -18.88 14.15 10.72
N HIS A 198 -20.08 14.44 11.15
CA HIS A 198 -21.23 14.73 10.30
C HIS A 198 -20.97 15.91 9.37
#